data_31fa0318da7dc034b5bca9df497db778
#
_entry.id   31fa0318da7dc034b5bca9df497db778
#
_cell.length_a   1.000
_cell.length_b   1.000
_cell.length_c   1.000
_cell.angle_alpha   90.00
_cell.angle_beta   90.00
_cell.angle_gamma   90.00
#
_symmetry.space_group_name_H-M   'P 1'
#
loop_
_entity.id
_entity.type
_entity.pdbx_description
1 polymer ?
#
loop_
_entity_poly.entity_id
_entity_poly.type
_entity_poly.pdbx_seq_one_letter_code
_entity_poly.pdbx_strand_id
1 'polypeptide(L)'
;MTGVPWWRGHRGEWWVVGQGVLIAALALAPAVWTWAGPSRGLWRALGGVLIAAGVTLASTGIVQIGRDNLTALPHPPARATLIQTGIYARVRHPMYGGLIVAALGWALWKTSGLHLILAAALTAYLYAKAGYEESFLAARFPEYQAYRTRTKQLLPWIL
;
A
#
# COMPACT_ATOMS: atom_id res chain seq x y z
N MET A 1 -23.41 22.34 -11.60
CA MET A 1 -22.12 21.78 -11.20
C MET A 1 -21.68 20.82 -12.29
N THR A 2 -20.91 21.29 -13.25
CA THR A 2 -20.37 20.46 -14.35
C THR A 2 -19.26 19.60 -13.76
N GLY A 3 -19.60 18.34 -13.44
CA GLY A 3 -18.63 17.40 -12.91
C GLY A 3 -17.53 17.15 -13.93
N VAL A 4 -16.28 17.49 -13.60
CA VAL A 4 -15.13 17.15 -14.42
C VAL A 4 -15.09 15.63 -14.57
N PRO A 5 -15.05 15.10 -15.81
CA PRO A 5 -15.05 13.66 -16.02
C PRO A 5 -13.88 12.97 -15.30
N TRP A 6 -14.15 11.81 -14.68
CA TRP A 6 -13.16 11.05 -13.90
C TRP A 6 -11.89 10.68 -14.68
N TRP A 7 -11.99 10.45 -16.00
CA TRP A 7 -10.83 10.10 -16.83
C TRP A 7 -9.80 11.22 -17.01
N ARG A 8 -10.12 12.46 -16.61
CA ARG A 8 -9.15 13.56 -16.59
C ARG A 8 -8.17 13.48 -15.42
N GLY A 9 -8.38 12.57 -14.48
CA GLY A 9 -7.42 12.27 -13.41
C GLY A 9 -7.19 13.38 -12.39
N HIS A 10 -8.09 14.37 -12.30
CA HIS A 10 -7.92 15.56 -11.44
C HIS A 10 -7.80 15.23 -9.95
N ARG A 11 -8.33 14.09 -9.52
CA ARG A 11 -8.31 13.63 -8.11
C ARG A 11 -7.33 12.47 -7.91
N GLY A 12 -6.52 12.14 -8.93
CA GLY A 12 -5.58 11.04 -8.88
C GLY A 12 -6.21 9.66 -9.16
N GLU A 13 -7.29 9.61 -9.93
CA GLU A 13 -7.99 8.37 -10.31
C GLU A 13 -7.05 7.36 -10.97
N TRP A 14 -6.09 7.83 -11.77
CA TRP A 14 -5.11 6.97 -12.44
C TRP A 14 -4.20 6.23 -11.47
N TRP A 15 -3.95 6.78 -10.26
CA TRP A 15 -3.24 6.07 -9.21
C TRP A 15 -4.03 4.85 -8.70
N VAL A 16 -5.34 4.94 -8.66
CA VAL A 16 -6.20 3.81 -8.27
C VAL A 16 -6.24 2.76 -9.38
N VAL A 17 -6.37 3.19 -10.64
CA VAL A 17 -6.36 2.28 -11.80
C VAL A 17 -5.03 1.51 -11.88
N GLY A 18 -3.89 2.20 -11.83
CA GLY A 18 -2.57 1.58 -11.91
C GLY A 18 -2.32 0.60 -10.75
N GLN A 19 -2.73 0.96 -9.53
CA GLN A 19 -2.69 0.05 -8.39
C GLN A 19 -3.54 -1.20 -8.63
N GLY A 20 -4.76 -1.04 -9.14
CA GLY A 20 -5.65 -2.16 -9.48
C GLY A 20 -5.05 -3.08 -10.53
N VAL A 21 -4.43 -2.53 -11.58
CA VAL A 21 -3.74 -3.30 -12.63
C VAL A 21 -2.58 -4.11 -12.04
N LEU A 22 -1.74 -3.51 -11.19
CA LEU A 22 -0.62 -4.22 -10.56
C LEU A 22 -1.09 -5.34 -9.61
N ILE A 23 -2.15 -5.10 -8.84
CA ILE A 23 -2.74 -6.14 -7.97
C ILE A 23 -3.34 -7.27 -8.82
N ALA A 24 -4.05 -6.94 -9.90
CA ALA A 24 -4.60 -7.95 -10.81
C ALA A 24 -3.48 -8.76 -11.48
N ALA A 25 -2.40 -8.11 -11.92
CA ALA A 25 -1.24 -8.79 -12.46
C ALA A 25 -0.61 -9.75 -11.44
N LEU A 26 -0.41 -9.30 -10.18
CA LEU A 26 0.07 -10.16 -9.09
C LEU A 26 -0.83 -11.38 -8.83
N ALA A 27 -2.14 -11.20 -8.89
CA ALA A 27 -3.09 -12.27 -8.62
C ALA A 27 -3.18 -13.28 -9.77
N LEU A 28 -3.16 -12.81 -11.03
CA LEU A 28 -3.51 -13.59 -12.21
C LEU A 28 -2.29 -14.10 -13.01
N ALA A 29 -1.09 -13.53 -12.78
CA ALA A 29 0.10 -13.95 -13.52
C ALA A 29 0.44 -15.42 -13.27
N PRO A 30 0.94 -16.14 -14.30
CA PRO A 30 1.48 -17.48 -14.11
C PRO A 30 2.77 -17.44 -13.30
N ALA A 31 3.04 -18.51 -12.54
CA ALA A 31 4.31 -18.66 -11.86
C ALA A 31 5.40 -19.04 -12.88
N VAL A 32 6.34 -18.14 -13.12
CA VAL A 32 7.50 -18.35 -13.99
C VAL A 32 8.80 -18.06 -13.23
N TRP A 33 9.93 -18.61 -13.72
CA TRP A 33 11.23 -18.56 -13.05
C TRP A 33 11.15 -19.06 -11.60
N THR A 34 10.60 -20.29 -11.44
CA THR A 34 10.38 -20.89 -10.13
C THR A 34 11.66 -21.48 -9.55
N TRP A 35 11.88 -21.33 -8.24
CA TRP A 35 13.11 -21.79 -7.55
C TRP A 35 12.87 -22.81 -6.43
N ALA A 36 11.65 -23.29 -6.23
CA ALA A 36 11.27 -23.90 -4.95
C ALA A 36 11.91 -25.24 -4.62
N GLY A 37 12.19 -26.11 -5.56
CA GLY A 37 12.76 -27.44 -5.29
C GLY A 37 12.20 -28.13 -4.02
N PRO A 38 13.04 -28.80 -3.22
CA PRO A 38 12.64 -29.45 -1.97
C PRO A 38 12.16 -28.52 -0.87
N SER A 39 12.57 -27.25 -0.90
CA SER A 39 12.24 -26.22 0.09
C SER A 39 10.88 -25.53 -0.15
N ARG A 40 10.08 -25.98 -1.11
CA ARG A 40 8.78 -25.35 -1.43
C ARG A 40 7.86 -25.19 -0.23
N GLY A 41 7.84 -26.17 0.68
CA GLY A 41 7.05 -26.10 1.91
C GLY A 41 7.43 -24.92 2.80
N LEU A 42 8.75 -24.69 2.97
CA LEU A 42 9.27 -23.57 3.74
C LEU A 42 8.89 -22.22 3.11
N TRP A 43 9.07 -22.06 1.79
CA TRP A 43 8.72 -20.82 1.09
C TRP A 43 7.23 -20.51 1.19
N ARG A 44 6.37 -21.52 1.10
CA ARG A 44 4.93 -21.36 1.31
C ARG A 44 4.58 -20.96 2.74
N ALA A 45 5.22 -21.58 3.74
CA ALA A 45 5.00 -21.21 5.13
C ALA A 45 5.40 -19.74 5.39
N LEU A 46 6.61 -19.34 4.97
CA LEU A 46 7.08 -17.95 5.07
C LEU A 46 6.15 -16.98 4.31
N GLY A 47 5.77 -17.34 3.10
CA GLY A 47 4.83 -16.56 2.29
C GLY A 47 3.49 -16.38 2.98
N GLY A 48 2.93 -17.46 3.55
CA GLY A 48 1.69 -17.42 4.33
C GLY A 48 1.77 -16.51 5.55
N VAL A 49 2.86 -16.58 6.30
CA VAL A 49 3.11 -15.68 7.45
C VAL A 49 3.16 -14.22 7.02
N LEU A 50 3.87 -13.90 5.93
CA LEU A 50 3.93 -12.53 5.42
C LEU A 50 2.57 -12.05 4.89
N ILE A 51 1.80 -12.90 4.20
CA ILE A 51 0.43 -12.54 3.78
C ILE A 51 -0.42 -12.20 5.00
N ALA A 52 -0.41 -13.06 6.02
CA ALA A 52 -1.18 -12.81 7.24
C ALA A 52 -0.74 -11.51 7.94
N ALA A 53 0.56 -11.27 8.08
CA ALA A 53 1.10 -10.04 8.66
C ALA A 53 0.71 -8.79 7.84
N GLY A 54 0.81 -8.87 6.52
CA GLY A 54 0.43 -7.77 5.62
C GLY A 54 -1.07 -7.45 5.69
N VAL A 55 -1.92 -8.48 5.67
CA VAL A 55 -3.37 -8.33 5.84
C VAL A 55 -3.70 -7.72 7.19
N THR A 56 -3.07 -8.18 8.28
CA THR A 56 -3.27 -7.63 9.62
C THR A 56 -2.88 -6.16 9.68
N LEU A 57 -1.72 -5.78 9.12
CA LEU A 57 -1.27 -4.40 9.08
C LEU A 57 -2.23 -3.50 8.29
N ALA A 58 -2.65 -3.95 7.11
CA ALA A 58 -3.59 -3.20 6.26
C ALA A 58 -4.96 -3.04 6.95
N SER A 59 -5.50 -4.12 7.51
CA SER A 59 -6.79 -4.11 8.22
C SER A 59 -6.76 -3.20 9.45
N THR A 60 -5.67 -3.22 10.22
CA THR A 60 -5.47 -2.30 11.35
C THR A 60 -5.48 -0.85 10.88
N GLY A 61 -4.81 -0.55 9.75
CA GLY A 61 -4.85 0.77 9.13
C GLY A 61 -6.25 1.19 8.74
N ILE A 62 -7.01 0.31 8.06
CA ILE A 62 -8.40 0.59 7.64
C ILE A 62 -9.31 0.88 8.84
N VAL A 63 -9.21 0.09 9.89
CA VAL A 63 -10.05 0.28 11.09
C VAL A 63 -9.73 1.59 11.80
N GLN A 64 -8.44 1.92 11.93
CA GLN A 64 -8.00 3.09 12.69
C GLN A 64 -8.14 4.42 11.93
N ILE A 65 -8.08 4.40 10.59
CA ILE A 65 -8.26 5.63 9.81
C ILE A 65 -9.69 6.17 9.90
N GLY A 66 -10.66 5.31 10.13
CA GLY A 66 -12.07 5.66 10.23
C GLY A 66 -12.73 5.95 8.87
N ARG A 67 -14.08 5.94 8.87
CA ARG A 67 -14.87 6.05 7.62
C ARG A 67 -14.72 7.42 6.95
N ASP A 68 -14.56 8.48 7.73
CA ASP A 68 -14.50 9.85 7.19
C ASP A 68 -13.17 10.15 6.48
N ASN A 69 -12.12 9.37 6.78
CA ASN A 69 -10.81 9.50 6.16
C ASN A 69 -10.56 8.43 5.08
N LEU A 70 -11.34 7.34 5.07
CA LEU A 70 -11.10 6.21 4.17
C LEU A 70 -11.43 6.59 2.72
N THR A 71 -10.42 6.61 1.88
CA THR A 71 -10.54 6.82 0.44
C THR A 71 -9.47 6.04 -0.31
N ALA A 72 -9.79 5.61 -1.53
CA ALA A 72 -8.81 5.04 -2.45
C ALA A 72 -8.08 6.12 -3.26
N LEU A 73 -8.66 7.32 -3.32
CA LEU A 73 -8.11 8.45 -4.07
C LEU A 73 -7.02 9.16 -3.26
N PRO A 74 -5.96 9.68 -3.91
CA PRO A 74 -4.89 10.42 -3.24
C PRO A 74 -5.33 11.73 -2.57
N HIS A 75 -6.45 12.32 -3.03
CA HIS A 75 -6.99 13.52 -2.41
C HIS A 75 -7.76 13.19 -1.13
N PRO A 76 -7.41 13.80 0.00
CA PRO A 76 -8.14 13.58 1.25
C PRO A 76 -9.60 14.06 1.13
N PRO A 77 -10.57 13.34 1.70
CA PRO A 77 -11.97 13.75 1.74
C PRO A 77 -12.14 15.12 2.40
N ALA A 78 -13.24 15.84 2.08
CA ALA A 78 -13.48 17.19 2.62
C ALA A 78 -13.56 17.23 4.15
N ARG A 79 -14.03 16.16 4.80
CA ARG A 79 -14.13 16.03 6.26
C ARG A 79 -12.93 15.34 6.91
N ALA A 80 -11.88 15.01 6.13
CA ALA A 80 -10.72 14.31 6.67
C ALA A 80 -10.03 15.09 7.79
N THR A 81 -9.59 14.33 8.79
CA THR A 81 -8.75 14.80 9.90
C THR A 81 -7.42 14.05 9.86
N LEU A 82 -6.36 14.66 10.40
CA LEU A 82 -5.05 14.00 10.46
C LEU A 82 -5.01 13.00 11.63
N ILE A 83 -5.04 11.71 11.32
CA ILE A 83 -4.93 10.64 12.31
C ILE A 83 -3.46 10.40 12.63
N GLN A 84 -3.09 10.50 13.92
CA GLN A 84 -1.70 10.37 14.40
C GLN A 84 -1.57 9.37 15.55
N THR A 85 -2.62 8.56 15.81
CA THR A 85 -2.68 7.62 16.93
C THR A 85 -2.63 6.16 16.45
N GLY A 86 -2.45 5.23 17.36
CA GLY A 86 -2.41 3.80 17.04
C GLY A 86 -1.27 3.45 16.08
N ILE A 87 -1.58 2.72 14.99
CA ILE A 87 -0.57 2.36 13.98
C ILE A 87 -0.05 3.61 13.24
N TYR A 88 -0.88 4.65 13.09
CA TYR A 88 -0.51 5.91 12.47
C TYR A 88 0.49 6.73 13.29
N ALA A 89 0.68 6.42 14.57
CA ALA A 89 1.77 6.99 15.37
C ALA A 89 3.17 6.51 14.94
N ARG A 90 3.25 5.43 14.12
CA ARG A 90 4.50 4.81 13.67
C ARG A 90 4.69 4.85 12.17
N VAL A 91 3.59 4.69 11.42
CA VAL A 91 3.57 4.59 9.96
C VAL A 91 2.44 5.42 9.38
N ARG A 92 2.75 6.22 8.35
CA ARG A 92 1.76 7.11 7.72
C ARG A 92 0.82 6.40 6.76
N HIS A 93 1.30 5.35 6.06
CA HIS A 93 0.53 4.58 5.06
C HIS A 93 0.53 3.08 5.39
N PRO A 94 -0.05 2.65 6.55
CA PRO A 94 -0.03 1.26 6.97
C PRO A 94 -0.77 0.33 5.99
N MET A 95 -1.79 0.82 5.30
CA MET A 95 -2.51 0.06 4.27
C MET A 95 -1.60 -0.29 3.09
N TYR A 96 -0.76 0.64 2.65
CA TYR A 96 0.21 0.37 1.57
C TYR A 96 1.33 -0.54 2.03
N GLY A 97 1.87 -0.30 3.24
CA GLY A 97 2.85 -1.20 3.84
C GLY A 97 2.34 -2.63 3.96
N GLY A 98 1.10 -2.80 4.43
CA GLY A 98 0.46 -4.11 4.50
C GLY A 98 0.30 -4.79 3.13
N LEU A 99 -0.08 -4.03 2.10
CA LEU A 99 -0.20 -4.54 0.74
C LEU A 99 1.16 -4.98 0.16
N ILE A 100 2.23 -4.22 0.43
CA ILE A 100 3.60 -4.56 0.03
C ILE A 100 4.06 -5.87 0.70
N VAL A 101 3.86 -5.99 2.01
CA VAL A 101 4.22 -7.21 2.76
C VAL A 101 3.44 -8.42 2.26
N ALA A 102 2.13 -8.27 2.01
CA ALA A 102 1.30 -9.33 1.44
C ALA A 102 1.73 -9.72 0.01
N ALA A 103 2.11 -8.75 -0.83
CA ALA A 103 2.60 -8.99 -2.19
C ALA A 103 3.91 -9.77 -2.20
N LEU A 104 4.86 -9.43 -1.31
CA LEU A 104 6.10 -10.20 -1.10
C LEU A 104 5.78 -11.60 -0.60
N GLY A 105 4.88 -11.73 0.36
CA GLY A 105 4.40 -13.04 0.84
C GLY A 105 3.81 -13.90 -0.28
N TRP A 106 3.01 -13.29 -1.16
CA TRP A 106 2.44 -13.96 -2.32
C TRP A 106 3.52 -14.43 -3.31
N ALA A 107 4.53 -13.61 -3.57
CA ALA A 107 5.66 -13.97 -4.43
C ALA A 107 6.45 -15.18 -3.88
N LEU A 108 6.67 -15.23 -2.56
CA LEU A 108 7.30 -16.39 -1.91
C LEU A 108 6.38 -17.62 -1.94
N TRP A 109 5.09 -17.45 -1.72
CA TRP A 109 4.12 -18.54 -1.81
C TRP A 109 4.10 -19.17 -3.20
N LYS A 110 4.13 -18.34 -4.24
CA LYS A 110 4.22 -18.75 -5.64
C LYS A 110 5.62 -19.28 -6.01
N THR A 111 6.64 -18.96 -5.21
CA THR A 111 8.06 -19.24 -5.52
C THR A 111 8.44 -18.82 -6.95
N SER A 112 8.10 -17.59 -7.33
CA SER A 112 8.15 -17.11 -8.71
C SER A 112 8.87 -15.79 -8.85
N GLY A 113 9.90 -15.75 -9.70
CA GLY A 113 10.67 -14.53 -10.01
C GLY A 113 9.81 -13.43 -10.61
N LEU A 114 8.84 -13.78 -11.46
CA LEU A 114 7.88 -12.80 -11.99
C LEU A 114 7.09 -12.12 -10.86
N HIS A 115 6.62 -12.88 -9.87
CA HIS A 115 5.87 -12.31 -8.75
C HIS A 115 6.75 -11.43 -7.87
N LEU A 116 8.06 -11.71 -7.72
CA LEU A 116 8.99 -10.79 -7.04
C LEU A 116 9.13 -9.47 -7.80
N ILE A 117 9.24 -9.52 -9.13
CA ILE A 117 9.31 -8.31 -9.97
C ILE A 117 8.01 -7.51 -9.85
N LEU A 118 6.85 -8.17 -9.90
CA LEU A 118 5.55 -7.50 -9.74
C LEU A 118 5.37 -6.90 -8.34
N ALA A 119 5.83 -7.58 -7.30
CA ALA A 119 5.82 -7.05 -5.93
C ALA A 119 6.77 -5.85 -5.78
N ALA A 120 7.95 -5.88 -6.41
CA ALA A 120 8.86 -4.73 -6.45
C ALA A 120 8.25 -3.54 -7.21
N ALA A 121 7.61 -3.80 -8.37
CA ALA A 121 6.91 -2.77 -9.13
C ALA A 121 5.74 -2.15 -8.33
N LEU A 122 4.95 -2.97 -7.64
CA LEU A 122 3.89 -2.49 -6.75
C LEU A 122 4.46 -1.66 -5.60
N THR A 123 5.60 -2.07 -5.02
CA THR A 123 6.28 -1.33 -3.95
C THR A 123 6.71 0.07 -4.43
N ALA A 124 7.39 0.15 -5.57
CA ALA A 124 7.80 1.42 -6.17
C ALA A 124 6.58 2.32 -6.49
N TYR A 125 5.53 1.72 -7.03
CA TYR A 125 4.29 2.43 -7.34
C TYR A 125 3.61 3.01 -6.10
N LEU A 126 3.46 2.20 -5.04
CA LEU A 126 2.83 2.64 -3.79
C LEU A 126 3.70 3.66 -3.04
N TYR A 127 5.02 3.56 -3.13
CA TYR A 127 5.93 4.58 -2.60
C TYR A 127 5.71 5.93 -3.28
N ALA A 128 5.64 5.96 -4.61
CA ALA A 128 5.38 7.16 -5.38
C ALA A 128 3.97 7.72 -5.11
N LYS A 129 2.95 6.85 -5.04
CA LYS A 129 1.58 7.23 -4.70
C LYS A 129 1.50 7.84 -3.30
N ALA A 130 2.15 7.24 -2.30
CA ALA A 130 2.20 7.78 -0.94
C ALA A 130 2.83 9.18 -0.91
N GLY A 131 3.94 9.39 -1.62
CA GLY A 131 4.56 10.71 -1.75
C GLY A 131 3.62 11.74 -2.39
N TYR A 132 2.85 11.35 -3.40
CA TYR A 132 1.84 12.21 -4.02
C TYR A 132 0.71 12.56 -3.04
N GLU A 133 0.18 11.60 -2.27
CA GLU A 133 -0.81 11.85 -1.21
C GLU A 133 -0.27 12.79 -0.11
N GLU A 134 0.98 12.58 0.30
CA GLU A 134 1.63 13.41 1.34
C GLU A 134 1.72 14.88 0.92
N SER A 135 1.83 15.20 -0.37
CA SER A 135 1.82 16.59 -0.84
C SER A 135 0.49 17.30 -0.54
N PHE A 136 -0.65 16.60 -0.68
CA PHE A 136 -1.97 17.16 -0.34
C PHE A 136 -2.18 17.24 1.16
N LEU A 137 -1.71 16.24 1.92
CA LEU A 137 -1.79 16.25 3.37
C LEU A 137 -0.95 17.39 3.97
N ALA A 138 0.25 17.63 3.45
CA ALA A 138 1.11 18.73 3.88
C ALA A 138 0.52 20.11 3.55
N ALA A 139 -0.15 20.23 2.40
CA ALA A 139 -0.83 21.48 2.03
C ALA A 139 -2.07 21.76 2.90
N ARG A 140 -2.73 20.71 3.41
CA ARG A 140 -3.97 20.83 4.15
C ARG A 140 -3.79 20.93 5.67
N PHE A 141 -2.82 20.19 6.23
CA PHE A 141 -2.59 20.08 7.67
C PHE A 141 -1.25 20.71 8.06
N PRO A 142 -1.23 21.88 8.71
CA PRO A 142 0.02 22.56 9.10
C PRO A 142 0.95 21.69 9.97
N GLU A 143 0.36 20.83 10.81
CA GLU A 143 1.08 19.90 11.68
C GLU A 143 1.70 18.67 10.97
N TYR A 144 1.41 18.49 9.67
CA TYR A 144 1.85 17.30 8.91
C TYR A 144 3.38 17.17 8.85
N GLN A 145 4.11 18.28 8.75
CA GLN A 145 5.57 18.25 8.72
C GLN A 145 6.15 17.68 10.03
N ALA A 146 5.65 18.13 11.17
CA ALA A 146 6.05 17.60 12.48
C ALA A 146 5.65 16.12 12.66
N TYR A 147 4.53 15.69 12.10
CA TYR A 147 4.11 14.30 12.06
C TYR A 147 5.04 13.46 11.20
N ARG A 148 5.43 13.94 10.02
CA ARG A 148 6.33 13.27 9.07
C ARG A 148 7.71 12.99 9.65
N THR A 149 8.27 13.90 10.47
CA THR A 149 9.62 13.73 11.05
C THR A 149 9.71 12.60 12.07
N ARG A 150 8.62 12.24 12.73
CA ARG A 150 8.58 11.21 13.79
C ARG A 150 8.01 9.86 13.34
N THR A 151 7.54 9.76 12.09
CA THR A 151 6.90 8.57 11.56
C THR A 151 7.56 8.09 10.28
N LYS A 152 7.46 6.79 10.00
CA LYS A 152 7.90 6.19 8.73
C LYS A 152 6.79 6.23 7.69
N GLN A 153 7.14 6.11 6.40
CA GLN A 153 6.15 6.23 5.34
C GLN A 153 5.30 4.96 5.18
N LEU A 154 5.92 3.82 4.97
CA LEU A 154 5.26 2.57 4.57
C LEU A 154 5.35 1.44 5.60
N LEU A 155 6.53 1.24 6.18
CA LEU A 155 6.79 0.15 7.12
C LEU A 155 7.37 0.69 8.43
N PRO A 156 6.90 0.19 9.59
CA PRO A 156 7.45 0.59 10.86
C PRO A 156 8.97 0.33 10.90
N TRP A 157 9.74 1.29 11.37
CA TRP A 157 11.19 1.25 11.57
C TRP A 157 12.07 1.16 10.30
N ILE A 158 11.50 0.90 9.11
CA ILE A 158 12.29 0.68 7.88
C ILE A 158 12.09 1.82 6.88
N LEU A 159 10.90 2.04 6.42
CA LEU A 159 10.54 2.97 5.31
C LEU A 159 9.49 3.98 5.72
#